data_e9ba9785aef1df08715eb21ef1fec849
#
_entry.id   e9ba9785aef1df08715eb21ef1fec849
#
_cell.length_a   1.000
_cell.length_b   1.000
_cell.length_c   1.000
_cell.angle_alpha   90.00
_cell.angle_beta   90.00
_cell.angle_gamma   90.00
#
_symmetry.space_group_name_H-M   'P 1'
#
loop_
_entity.id
_entity.type
_entity.pdbx_description
1 polymer ?
#
loop_
_entity_poly.entity_id
_entity_poly.type
_entity_poly.pdbx_seq_one_letter_code
_entity_poly.pdbx_strand_id
1 'polypeptide(L)'
;MQIYRDKEIYYGLLILMISRIFWGNEEVFFVLSLIYFFACVLRTMKLRIPQMAGLKLYMTFIIYSTIIGFCLYSTRNVVRDLFYIVPTVLWIIIGYNLCADNKTGKSLLKTLYLYGMVISIKCVIDFLLNPTLDFNQIRIVFGTYVYDIGFLLPIMAFEMVILKRIIFSTKVDRFILLLMIVQIGLSFGRIAILEPLIAFSIISILSIKSMENKGRTIKILAGIFLALTIAVVVLFYALPDSTTSVFLAKIENSATEINTKQNIDSIASAMQNWRAYEMQATLKQWGKSGILSQIFGHGMGKGIELEFVPYNWKSAGMVENGEMPLAHNGFYTLLPKGGLFAVISMLLIFAGAIHKGFQMTKYENRDRKVSGIILISIMVAGFANMWVVRGAVCSEAFLVWGSILGWIYAEERHRG
;
A
#
# COMPACT_ATOMS: atom_id res chain seq x y z
N MET A 1 -32.61 -0.49 15.97
CA MET A 1 -32.62 -0.40 14.50
C MET A 1 -31.29 0.11 13.92
N GLN A 2 -30.65 1.12 14.48
CA GLN A 2 -29.37 1.69 13.99
C GLN A 2 -28.19 0.69 14.07
N ILE A 3 -28.08 -0.10 15.14
CA ILE A 3 -26.99 -1.09 15.35
C ILE A 3 -27.02 -2.23 14.31
N TYR A 4 -28.20 -2.66 13.86
CA TYR A 4 -28.33 -3.68 12.81
C TYR A 4 -27.94 -3.13 11.42
N ARG A 5 -28.26 -1.87 11.14
CA ARG A 5 -27.90 -1.19 9.88
C ARG A 5 -26.39 -1.06 9.69
N ASP A 6 -25.62 -0.86 10.78
CA ASP A 6 -24.17 -0.68 10.69
C ASP A 6 -23.45 -2.00 10.38
N LYS A 7 -23.95 -3.13 10.88
CA LYS A 7 -23.38 -4.45 10.60
C LYS A 7 -23.46 -4.80 9.10
N GLU A 8 -24.56 -4.48 8.43
CA GLU A 8 -24.77 -4.77 7.00
C GLU A 8 -23.74 -4.07 6.12
N ILE A 9 -23.35 -2.83 6.45
CA ILE A 9 -22.31 -2.09 5.71
C ILE A 9 -20.98 -2.83 5.80
N TYR A 10 -20.57 -3.26 7.00
CA TYR A 10 -19.31 -3.98 7.17
C TYR A 10 -19.34 -5.38 6.55
N TYR A 11 -20.49 -6.05 6.53
CA TYR A 11 -20.61 -7.30 5.77
C TYR A 11 -20.50 -7.05 4.27
N GLY A 12 -21.14 -6.01 3.73
CA GLY A 12 -20.99 -5.61 2.33
C GLY A 12 -19.52 -5.28 1.99
N LEU A 13 -18.83 -4.58 2.88
CA LEU A 13 -17.40 -4.29 2.74
C LEU A 13 -16.58 -5.59 2.73
N LEU A 14 -16.84 -6.52 3.65
CA LEU A 14 -16.13 -7.79 3.71
C LEU A 14 -16.36 -8.62 2.45
N ILE A 15 -17.59 -8.71 1.96
CA ILE A 15 -17.94 -9.42 0.72
C ILE A 15 -17.19 -8.80 -0.46
N LEU A 16 -17.16 -7.48 -0.56
CA LEU A 16 -16.42 -6.77 -1.60
C LEU A 16 -14.91 -7.08 -1.54
N MET A 17 -14.33 -7.06 -0.35
CA MET A 17 -12.91 -7.40 -0.15
C MET A 17 -12.60 -8.86 -0.49
N ILE A 18 -13.47 -9.78 -0.10
CA ILE A 18 -13.35 -11.21 -0.44
C ILE A 18 -13.48 -11.43 -1.95
N SER A 19 -14.39 -10.71 -2.64
CA SER A 19 -14.54 -10.82 -4.09
C SER A 19 -13.25 -10.46 -4.84
N ARG A 20 -12.47 -9.47 -4.35
CA ARG A 20 -11.16 -9.14 -4.88
C ARG A 20 -10.20 -10.33 -4.87
N ILE A 21 -10.20 -11.08 -3.76
CA ILE A 21 -9.29 -12.22 -3.56
C ILE A 21 -9.59 -13.35 -4.55
N PHE A 22 -10.87 -13.63 -4.83
CA PHE A 22 -11.27 -14.76 -5.65
C PHE A 22 -11.41 -14.44 -7.14
N TRP A 23 -11.76 -13.22 -7.51
CA TRP A 23 -11.85 -12.84 -8.92
C TRP A 23 -10.52 -12.38 -9.52
N GLY A 24 -9.60 -11.84 -8.71
CA GLY A 24 -8.25 -11.47 -9.14
C GLY A 24 -8.21 -10.37 -10.22
N ASN A 25 -9.34 -9.72 -10.54
CA ASN A 25 -9.45 -8.69 -11.55
C ASN A 25 -9.62 -7.32 -10.88
N GLU A 26 -8.56 -6.51 -10.89
CA GLU A 26 -8.52 -5.21 -10.24
C GLU A 26 -9.48 -4.19 -10.88
N GLU A 27 -9.78 -4.32 -12.18
CA GLU A 27 -10.69 -3.44 -12.89
C GLU A 27 -12.14 -3.68 -12.43
N VAL A 28 -12.55 -4.96 -12.34
CA VAL A 28 -13.85 -5.35 -11.78
C VAL A 28 -13.97 -4.92 -10.33
N PHE A 29 -12.91 -5.12 -9.54
CA PHE A 29 -12.88 -4.71 -8.15
C PHE A 29 -13.03 -3.18 -8.00
N PHE A 30 -12.40 -2.39 -8.86
CA PHE A 30 -12.56 -0.94 -8.86
C PHE A 30 -14.02 -0.52 -9.14
N VAL A 31 -14.66 -1.11 -10.15
CA VAL A 31 -16.06 -0.84 -10.47
C VAL A 31 -16.98 -1.20 -9.30
N LEU A 32 -16.76 -2.37 -8.67
CA LEU A 32 -17.51 -2.78 -7.49
C LEU A 32 -17.27 -1.85 -6.29
N SER A 33 -16.05 -1.34 -6.14
CA SER A 33 -15.71 -0.35 -5.11
C SER A 33 -16.45 0.97 -5.32
N LEU A 34 -16.61 1.41 -6.57
CA LEU A 34 -17.43 2.58 -6.91
C LEU A 34 -18.91 2.34 -6.59
N ILE A 35 -19.45 1.19 -6.98
CA ILE A 35 -20.85 0.82 -6.68
C ILE A 35 -21.07 0.81 -5.15
N TYR A 36 -20.16 0.19 -4.41
CA TYR A 36 -20.21 0.17 -2.95
C TYR A 36 -20.14 1.58 -2.36
N PHE A 37 -19.24 2.41 -2.87
CA PHE A 37 -19.11 3.82 -2.46
C PHE A 37 -20.42 4.59 -2.67
N PHE A 38 -21.00 4.51 -3.86
CA PHE A 38 -22.28 5.17 -4.16
C PHE A 38 -23.41 4.63 -3.30
N ALA A 39 -23.48 3.32 -3.06
CA ALA A 39 -24.45 2.74 -2.14
C ALA A 39 -24.32 3.30 -0.71
N CYS A 40 -23.10 3.46 -0.21
CA CYS A 40 -22.83 4.08 1.09
C CYS A 40 -23.27 5.56 1.11
N VAL A 41 -22.97 6.33 0.06
CA VAL A 41 -23.34 7.75 -0.04
C VAL A 41 -24.86 7.90 -0.14
N LEU A 42 -25.54 7.13 -0.99
CA LEU A 42 -27.01 7.15 -1.13
C LEU A 42 -27.70 6.78 0.18
N ARG A 43 -27.17 5.81 0.91
CA ARG A 43 -27.74 5.39 2.19
C ARG A 43 -27.65 6.48 3.26
N THR A 44 -26.53 7.21 3.32
CA THR A 44 -26.31 8.27 4.30
C THR A 44 -26.79 9.63 3.85
N MET A 45 -27.07 9.78 2.54
CA MET A 45 -27.33 11.05 1.86
C MET A 45 -26.27 12.13 2.17
N LYS A 46 -25.05 11.70 2.52
CA LYS A 46 -23.95 12.59 2.90
C LYS A 46 -22.65 12.06 2.30
N LEU A 47 -22.00 12.90 1.53
CA LEU A 47 -20.60 12.69 1.11
C LEU A 47 -19.70 13.60 1.93
N ARG A 48 -18.79 13.00 2.67
CA ARG A 48 -17.81 13.74 3.47
C ARG A 48 -16.42 13.45 2.95
N ILE A 49 -15.67 14.50 2.73
CA ILE A 49 -14.26 14.43 2.31
C ILE A 49 -13.39 14.80 3.51
N PRO A 50 -12.39 13.98 3.89
CA PRO A 50 -11.52 14.29 5.01
C PRO A 50 -10.71 15.56 4.74
N GLN A 51 -10.55 16.39 5.77
CA GLN A 51 -9.69 17.57 5.73
C GLN A 51 -8.23 17.15 5.91
N MET A 52 -7.65 16.63 4.82
CA MET A 52 -6.28 16.15 4.76
C MET A 52 -5.47 17.04 3.84
N ALA A 53 -4.29 17.47 4.32
CA ALA A 53 -3.36 18.24 3.49
C ALA A 53 -3.05 17.48 2.19
N GLY A 54 -3.03 18.19 1.08
CA GLY A 54 -2.74 17.61 -0.23
C GLY A 54 -3.89 16.85 -0.90
N LEU A 55 -4.88 16.31 -0.15
CA LEU A 55 -5.93 15.47 -0.75
C LEU A 55 -6.76 16.21 -1.80
N LYS A 56 -7.18 17.43 -1.52
CA LYS A 56 -7.93 18.25 -2.49
C LYS A 56 -7.11 18.56 -3.73
N LEU A 57 -5.80 18.86 -3.56
CA LEU A 57 -4.89 19.10 -4.68
C LEU A 57 -4.72 17.83 -5.53
N TYR A 58 -4.58 16.68 -4.88
CA TYR A 58 -4.49 15.39 -5.57
C TYR A 58 -5.79 15.04 -6.33
N MET A 59 -6.97 15.32 -5.75
CA MET A 59 -8.23 15.19 -6.47
C MET A 59 -8.32 16.15 -7.66
N THR A 60 -7.86 17.40 -7.51
CA THR A 60 -7.79 18.37 -8.61
C THR A 60 -6.86 17.85 -9.71
N PHE A 61 -5.69 17.27 -9.35
CA PHE A 61 -4.81 16.59 -10.31
C PHE A 61 -5.58 15.51 -11.09
N ILE A 62 -6.27 14.62 -10.42
CA ILE A 62 -7.03 13.55 -11.09
C ILE A 62 -8.02 14.15 -12.10
N ILE A 63 -8.77 15.18 -11.73
CA ILE A 63 -9.81 15.78 -12.58
C ILE A 63 -9.18 16.42 -13.82
N TYR A 64 -8.25 17.38 -13.66
CA TYR A 64 -7.70 18.07 -14.82
C TYR A 64 -6.88 17.14 -15.72
N SER A 65 -6.11 16.24 -15.12
CA SER A 65 -5.29 15.29 -15.86
C SER A 65 -6.14 14.30 -16.67
N THR A 66 -7.32 13.93 -16.15
CA THR A 66 -8.30 13.11 -16.87
C THR A 66 -8.87 13.88 -18.07
N ILE A 67 -9.24 15.14 -17.88
CA ILE A 67 -9.78 15.99 -18.97
C ILE A 67 -8.74 16.14 -20.08
N ILE A 68 -7.50 16.49 -19.73
CA ILE A 68 -6.38 16.57 -20.69
C ILE A 68 -6.15 15.22 -21.39
N GLY A 69 -6.18 14.14 -20.61
CA GLY A 69 -5.99 12.79 -21.10
C GLY A 69 -7.01 12.40 -22.17
N PHE A 70 -8.29 12.65 -21.97
CA PHE A 70 -9.32 12.37 -22.97
C PHE A 70 -9.21 13.23 -24.24
N CYS A 71 -8.59 14.41 -24.13
CA CYS A 71 -8.32 15.25 -25.30
C CYS A 71 -7.11 14.76 -26.12
N LEU A 72 -6.13 14.12 -25.49
CA LEU A 72 -4.82 13.85 -26.13
C LEU A 72 -4.55 12.36 -26.37
N TYR A 73 -5.16 11.44 -25.59
CA TYR A 73 -4.83 10.02 -25.62
C TYR A 73 -6.07 9.15 -25.84
N SER A 74 -5.84 7.88 -26.15
CA SER A 74 -6.93 6.91 -26.29
C SER A 74 -7.70 6.74 -24.98
N THR A 75 -9.02 6.60 -25.07
CA THR A 75 -9.90 6.34 -23.92
C THR A 75 -9.42 5.15 -23.10
N ARG A 76 -8.92 4.08 -23.75
CA ARG A 76 -8.39 2.89 -23.09
C ARG A 76 -7.24 3.25 -22.14
N ASN A 77 -6.27 4.06 -22.59
CA ASN A 77 -5.12 4.45 -21.78
C ASN A 77 -5.52 5.34 -20.60
N VAL A 78 -6.44 6.28 -20.83
CA VAL A 78 -6.96 7.15 -19.78
C VAL A 78 -7.69 6.34 -18.71
N VAL A 79 -8.58 5.44 -19.11
CA VAL A 79 -9.36 4.58 -18.20
C VAL A 79 -8.42 3.66 -17.43
N ARG A 80 -7.42 3.06 -18.08
CA ARG A 80 -6.39 2.25 -17.39
C ARG A 80 -5.69 3.05 -16.29
N ASP A 81 -5.27 4.26 -16.56
CA ASP A 81 -4.59 5.09 -15.57
C ASP A 81 -5.51 5.48 -14.41
N LEU A 82 -6.80 5.71 -14.67
CA LEU A 82 -7.79 5.94 -13.63
C LEU A 82 -7.93 4.73 -12.69
N PHE A 83 -7.90 3.50 -13.22
CA PHE A 83 -7.92 2.29 -12.39
C PHE A 83 -6.73 2.18 -11.43
N TYR A 84 -5.60 2.81 -11.74
CA TYR A 84 -4.43 2.79 -10.87
C TYR A 84 -4.36 3.94 -9.88
N ILE A 85 -4.90 5.11 -10.24
CA ILE A 85 -4.68 6.35 -9.47
C ILE A 85 -5.87 6.70 -8.57
N VAL A 86 -7.11 6.49 -9.05
CA VAL A 86 -8.34 6.84 -8.32
C VAL A 86 -8.59 5.96 -7.08
N PRO A 87 -8.30 4.63 -7.09
CA PRO A 87 -8.63 3.75 -5.97
C PRO A 87 -8.13 4.24 -4.62
N THR A 88 -6.96 4.84 -4.56
CA THR A 88 -6.39 5.38 -3.32
C THR A 88 -7.30 6.44 -2.68
N VAL A 89 -7.71 7.44 -3.46
CA VAL A 89 -8.62 8.49 -2.98
C VAL A 89 -9.97 7.90 -2.62
N LEU A 90 -10.46 6.99 -3.45
CA LEU A 90 -11.74 6.30 -3.22
C LEU A 90 -11.74 5.58 -1.87
N TRP A 91 -10.69 4.82 -1.56
CA TRP A 91 -10.60 4.08 -0.30
C TRP A 91 -10.34 4.96 0.91
N ILE A 92 -9.65 6.10 0.77
CA ILE A 92 -9.57 7.12 1.83
C ILE A 92 -10.98 7.67 2.14
N ILE A 93 -11.76 7.99 1.11
CA ILE A 93 -13.10 8.55 1.28
C ILE A 93 -14.07 7.48 1.83
N ILE A 94 -14.00 6.23 1.36
CA ILE A 94 -14.79 5.11 1.89
C ILE A 94 -14.48 4.92 3.38
N GLY A 95 -13.21 4.76 3.76
CA GLY A 95 -12.81 4.58 5.15
C GLY A 95 -13.25 5.73 6.06
N TYR A 96 -13.17 6.96 5.56
CA TYR A 96 -13.65 8.15 6.28
C TYR A 96 -15.16 8.13 6.49
N ASN A 97 -15.95 7.88 5.44
CA ASN A 97 -17.42 7.90 5.55
C ASN A 97 -17.96 6.73 6.38
N LEU A 98 -17.34 5.55 6.32
CA LEU A 98 -17.70 4.41 7.16
C LEU A 98 -17.56 4.71 8.66
N CYS A 99 -16.58 5.51 9.03
CA CYS A 99 -16.26 5.82 10.42
C CYS A 99 -16.80 7.18 10.88
N ALA A 100 -17.25 8.06 9.96
CA ALA A 100 -17.66 9.42 10.26
C ALA A 100 -18.99 9.54 11.03
N ASP A 101 -19.84 8.55 11.04
CA ASP A 101 -21.09 8.53 11.81
C ASP A 101 -21.03 7.53 12.98
N ASN A 102 -20.08 6.61 12.97
CA ASN A 102 -19.92 5.55 13.96
C ASN A 102 -18.66 5.78 14.81
N LYS A 103 -18.87 5.88 16.12
CA LYS A 103 -17.77 6.09 17.10
C LYS A 103 -16.75 4.96 17.19
N THR A 104 -16.80 3.94 16.32
CA THR A 104 -15.96 2.75 16.45
C THR A 104 -15.30 2.33 15.14
N GLY A 105 -14.12 2.85 14.86
CA GLY A 105 -13.19 2.28 13.88
C GLY A 105 -12.80 0.82 14.13
N LYS A 106 -13.18 0.26 15.29
CA LYS A 106 -13.02 -1.16 15.66
C LYS A 106 -13.68 -2.11 14.67
N SER A 107 -14.84 -1.77 14.12
CA SER A 107 -15.54 -2.63 13.15
C SER A 107 -14.79 -2.67 11.81
N LEU A 108 -14.27 -1.52 11.35
CA LEU A 108 -13.44 -1.47 10.15
C LEU A 108 -12.17 -2.29 10.32
N LEU A 109 -11.44 -2.12 11.42
CA LEU A 109 -10.23 -2.90 11.71
C LEU A 109 -10.52 -4.40 11.76
N LYS A 110 -11.61 -4.82 12.40
CA LYS A 110 -12.03 -6.23 12.39
C LYS A 110 -12.26 -6.75 10.99
N THR A 111 -12.93 -5.98 10.14
CA THR A 111 -13.18 -6.35 8.74
C THR A 111 -11.86 -6.46 7.96
N LEU A 112 -10.93 -5.52 8.16
CA LEU A 112 -9.61 -5.56 7.52
C LEU A 112 -8.78 -6.76 8.00
N TYR A 113 -8.82 -7.12 9.29
CA TYR A 113 -8.12 -8.32 9.80
C TYR A 113 -8.73 -9.62 9.27
N LEU A 114 -10.07 -9.71 9.15
CA LEU A 114 -10.72 -10.84 8.49
C LEU A 114 -10.32 -10.95 7.02
N TYR A 115 -10.27 -9.83 6.30
CA TYR A 115 -9.75 -9.77 4.95
C TYR A 115 -8.31 -10.31 4.87
N GLY A 116 -7.41 -9.81 5.73
CA GLY A 116 -6.03 -10.31 5.81
C GLY A 116 -5.95 -11.79 6.14
N MET A 117 -6.80 -12.29 7.04
CA MET A 117 -6.89 -13.72 7.34
C MET A 117 -7.27 -14.53 6.10
N VAL A 118 -8.28 -14.11 5.35
CA VAL A 118 -8.74 -14.82 4.14
C VAL A 118 -7.66 -14.83 3.06
N ILE A 119 -6.94 -13.74 2.85
CA ILE A 119 -5.78 -13.70 1.93
C ILE A 119 -4.74 -14.73 2.35
N SER A 120 -4.32 -14.69 3.62
CA SER A 120 -3.25 -15.57 4.12
C SER A 120 -3.66 -17.03 4.07
N ILE A 121 -4.91 -17.37 4.39
CA ILE A 121 -5.44 -18.73 4.25
C ILE A 121 -5.43 -19.16 2.78
N LYS A 122 -5.89 -18.31 1.85
CA LYS A 122 -5.85 -18.62 0.42
C LYS A 122 -4.44 -18.92 -0.05
N CYS A 123 -3.45 -18.10 0.30
CA CYS A 123 -2.06 -18.36 -0.07
C CYS A 123 -1.56 -19.71 0.45
N VAL A 124 -1.90 -20.07 1.69
CA VAL A 124 -1.54 -21.39 2.26
C VAL A 124 -2.24 -22.52 1.51
N ILE A 125 -3.54 -22.37 1.20
CA ILE A 125 -4.29 -23.39 0.43
C ILE A 125 -3.71 -23.54 -0.97
N ASP A 126 -3.46 -22.44 -1.69
CA ASP A 126 -2.90 -22.46 -3.04
C ASP A 126 -1.53 -23.18 -3.05
N PHE A 127 -0.71 -22.93 -2.03
CA PHE A 127 0.57 -23.61 -1.86
C PHE A 127 0.40 -25.10 -1.57
N LEU A 128 -0.53 -25.49 -0.71
CA LEU A 128 -0.79 -26.90 -0.38
C LEU A 128 -1.36 -27.69 -1.56
N LEU A 129 -2.15 -27.03 -2.42
CA LEU A 129 -2.69 -27.66 -3.63
C LEU A 129 -1.62 -27.84 -4.72
N ASN A 130 -0.61 -26.98 -4.77
CA ASN A 130 0.47 -27.00 -5.74
C ASN A 130 1.83 -26.84 -5.02
N PRO A 131 2.26 -27.80 -4.23
CA PRO A 131 3.47 -27.68 -3.44
C PRO A 131 4.71 -27.61 -4.34
N THR A 132 5.57 -26.64 -4.10
CA THR A 132 6.78 -26.40 -4.87
C THR A 132 7.89 -25.87 -3.97
N LEU A 133 9.14 -26.17 -4.32
CA LEU A 133 10.34 -25.55 -3.73
C LEU A 133 10.95 -24.49 -4.66
N ASP A 134 10.33 -24.22 -5.81
CA ASP A 134 10.77 -23.17 -6.71
C ASP A 134 10.51 -21.80 -6.11
N PHE A 135 11.57 -21.01 -6.00
CA PHE A 135 11.54 -19.67 -5.41
C PHE A 135 10.50 -18.75 -6.07
N ASN A 136 10.41 -18.75 -7.40
CA ASN A 136 9.54 -17.82 -8.10
C ASN A 136 8.07 -18.22 -7.91
N GLN A 137 7.76 -19.51 -7.88
CA GLN A 137 6.42 -20.02 -7.65
C GLN A 137 5.96 -19.71 -6.22
N ILE A 138 6.79 -19.98 -5.21
CA ILE A 138 6.48 -19.63 -3.81
C ILE A 138 6.21 -18.11 -3.70
N ARG A 139 7.09 -17.30 -4.30
CA ARG A 139 6.96 -15.84 -4.29
C ARG A 139 5.68 -15.36 -4.98
N ILE A 140 5.24 -15.97 -6.07
CA ILE A 140 3.99 -15.63 -6.76
C ILE A 140 2.81 -15.92 -5.84
N VAL A 141 2.75 -17.10 -5.24
CA VAL A 141 1.64 -17.53 -4.36
C VAL A 141 1.54 -16.63 -3.14
N PHE A 142 2.62 -16.48 -2.37
CA PHE A 142 2.61 -15.68 -1.13
C PHE A 142 2.75 -14.18 -1.35
N GLY A 143 3.13 -13.74 -2.56
CA GLY A 143 3.18 -12.33 -2.95
C GLY A 143 1.81 -11.70 -3.22
N THR A 144 0.75 -12.51 -3.36
CA THR A 144 -0.60 -12.02 -3.64
C THR A 144 -1.09 -11.13 -2.48
N TYR A 145 -1.42 -9.88 -2.78
CA TYR A 145 -1.88 -8.85 -1.81
C TYR A 145 -0.99 -8.69 -0.57
N VAL A 146 0.29 -9.04 -0.68
CA VAL A 146 1.23 -9.04 0.47
C VAL A 146 1.43 -7.64 1.06
N TYR A 147 1.29 -6.57 0.27
CA TYR A 147 1.40 -5.19 0.77
C TYR A 147 0.21 -4.79 1.66
N ASP A 148 -0.99 -5.30 1.40
CA ASP A 148 -2.12 -5.12 2.32
C ASP A 148 -1.81 -5.76 3.69
N ILE A 149 -1.20 -6.97 3.69
CA ILE A 149 -0.75 -7.65 4.90
C ILE A 149 0.38 -6.90 5.59
N GLY A 150 1.30 -6.29 4.80
CA GLY A 150 2.40 -5.46 5.30
C GLY A 150 1.94 -4.29 6.17
N PHE A 151 0.80 -3.69 5.87
CA PHE A 151 0.20 -2.66 6.73
C PHE A 151 -0.60 -3.23 7.90
N LEU A 152 -1.30 -4.36 7.72
CA LEU A 152 -2.15 -4.94 8.77
C LEU A 152 -1.35 -5.60 9.89
N LEU A 153 -0.29 -6.33 9.54
CA LEU A 153 0.53 -7.08 10.50
C LEU A 153 1.08 -6.22 11.64
N PRO A 154 1.77 -5.09 11.39
CA PRO A 154 2.32 -4.27 12.47
C PRO A 154 1.24 -3.64 13.35
N ILE A 155 0.09 -3.26 12.78
CA ILE A 155 -1.03 -2.69 13.53
C ILE A 155 -1.65 -3.76 14.43
N MET A 156 -1.89 -4.98 13.91
CA MET A 156 -2.44 -6.07 14.70
C MET A 156 -1.48 -6.49 15.83
N ALA A 157 -0.18 -6.58 15.53
CA ALA A 157 0.84 -6.87 16.54
C ALA A 157 0.86 -5.79 17.64
N PHE A 158 0.74 -4.51 17.27
CA PHE A 158 0.66 -3.40 18.21
C PHE A 158 -0.57 -3.49 19.13
N GLU A 159 -1.75 -3.70 18.55
CA GLU A 159 -3.00 -3.86 19.32
C GLU A 159 -2.92 -5.04 20.31
N MET A 160 -2.47 -6.20 19.85
CA MET A 160 -2.43 -7.42 20.65
C MET A 160 -1.32 -7.41 21.71
N VAL A 161 -0.09 -7.05 21.32
CA VAL A 161 1.10 -7.28 22.14
C VAL A 161 1.38 -6.09 23.06
N ILE A 162 1.31 -4.87 22.52
CA ILE A 162 1.63 -3.66 23.27
C ILE A 162 0.39 -3.14 24.02
N LEU A 163 -0.75 -3.02 23.30
CA LEU A 163 -1.98 -2.49 23.92
C LEU A 163 -2.78 -3.55 24.67
N LYS A 164 -2.48 -4.84 24.46
CA LYS A 164 -3.20 -6.00 25.05
C LYS A 164 -4.70 -6.00 24.74
N ARG A 165 -5.06 -5.51 23.57
CA ARG A 165 -6.44 -5.53 23.10
C ARG A 165 -6.73 -6.86 22.42
N ILE A 166 -7.85 -7.47 22.79
CA ILE A 166 -8.40 -8.65 22.10
C ILE A 166 -9.39 -8.14 21.06
N ILE A 167 -9.17 -8.56 19.80
CA ILE A 167 -9.98 -8.14 18.64
C ILE A 167 -11.15 -9.11 18.45
N PHE A 168 -10.87 -10.41 18.37
CA PHE A 168 -11.85 -11.49 18.28
C PHE A 168 -11.80 -12.37 19.54
N SER A 169 -10.72 -13.16 19.64
CA SER A 169 -10.33 -13.92 20.83
C SER A 169 -8.82 -14.14 20.78
N THR A 170 -8.22 -14.39 21.94
CA THR A 170 -6.76 -14.56 22.04
C THR A 170 -6.21 -15.66 21.11
N LYS A 171 -6.97 -16.76 20.92
CA LYS A 171 -6.56 -17.85 20.03
C LYS A 171 -6.67 -17.46 18.57
N VAL A 172 -7.79 -16.87 18.16
CA VAL A 172 -8.03 -16.40 16.80
C VAL A 172 -7.05 -15.31 16.41
N ASP A 173 -6.84 -14.33 17.28
CA ASP A 173 -5.92 -13.21 17.02
C ASP A 173 -4.48 -13.69 16.81
N ARG A 174 -4.02 -14.65 17.64
CA ARG A 174 -2.69 -15.28 17.45
C ARG A 174 -2.60 -16.07 16.15
N PHE A 175 -3.65 -16.78 15.79
CA PHE A 175 -3.71 -17.53 14.55
C PHE A 175 -3.63 -16.62 13.33
N ILE A 176 -4.41 -15.54 13.30
CA ILE A 176 -4.37 -14.54 12.22
C ILE A 176 -2.97 -13.92 12.11
N LEU A 177 -2.39 -13.53 13.24
CA LEU A 177 -1.06 -12.94 13.28
C LEU A 177 0.00 -13.90 12.71
N LEU A 178 -0.06 -15.19 13.10
CA LEU A 178 0.84 -16.23 12.60
C LEU A 178 0.71 -16.41 11.07
N LEU A 179 -0.52 -16.47 10.56
CA LEU A 179 -0.77 -16.60 9.12
C LEU A 179 -0.18 -15.42 8.34
N MET A 180 -0.36 -14.19 8.83
CA MET A 180 0.21 -13.00 8.19
C MET A 180 1.75 -13.03 8.21
N ILE A 181 2.37 -13.48 9.31
CA ILE A 181 3.83 -13.62 9.40
C ILE A 181 4.34 -14.65 8.39
N VAL A 182 3.68 -15.80 8.29
CA VAL A 182 4.03 -16.85 7.32
C VAL A 182 3.93 -16.32 5.88
N GLN A 183 2.85 -15.61 5.56
CA GLN A 183 2.68 -15.04 4.22
C GLN A 183 3.79 -14.04 3.88
N ILE A 184 4.11 -13.10 4.76
CA ILE A 184 5.18 -12.13 4.53
C ILE A 184 6.53 -12.83 4.39
N GLY A 185 6.85 -13.78 5.26
CA GLY A 185 8.11 -14.53 5.21
C GLY A 185 8.28 -15.29 3.89
N LEU A 186 7.25 -16.01 3.45
CA LEU A 186 7.30 -16.81 2.23
C LEU A 186 7.09 -15.99 0.94
N SER A 187 6.71 -14.72 1.04
CA SER A 187 6.58 -13.85 -0.13
C SER A 187 7.92 -13.53 -0.80
N PHE A 188 9.05 -13.64 -0.07
CA PHE A 188 10.39 -13.26 -0.52
C PHE A 188 10.46 -11.88 -1.19
N GLY A 189 9.45 -11.05 -0.94
CA GLY A 189 9.41 -9.68 -1.44
C GLY A 189 10.24 -8.76 -0.54
N ARG A 190 11.32 -8.17 -1.04
CA ARG A 190 12.18 -7.25 -0.24
C ARG A 190 11.37 -6.15 0.44
N ILE A 191 10.50 -5.48 -0.32
CA ILE A 191 9.64 -4.41 0.24
C ILE A 191 8.49 -4.97 1.08
N ALA A 192 7.99 -6.16 0.75
CA ALA A 192 6.97 -6.83 1.54
C ALA A 192 7.44 -7.17 2.97
N ILE A 193 8.75 -7.42 3.13
CA ILE A 193 9.39 -7.62 4.44
C ILE A 193 9.77 -6.26 5.08
N LEU A 194 10.32 -5.35 4.28
CA LEU A 194 10.81 -4.05 4.77
C LEU A 194 9.66 -3.15 5.26
N GLU A 195 8.53 -3.14 4.58
CA GLU A 195 7.36 -2.32 4.91
C GLU A 195 6.83 -2.57 6.33
N PRO A 196 6.49 -3.81 6.73
CA PRO A 196 6.05 -4.08 8.10
C PRO A 196 7.17 -3.87 9.13
N LEU A 197 8.44 -4.08 8.76
CA LEU A 197 9.58 -3.79 9.66
C LEU A 197 9.70 -2.28 9.92
N ILE A 198 9.57 -1.44 8.90
CA ILE A 198 9.56 0.02 9.05
C ILE A 198 8.38 0.44 9.94
N ALA A 199 7.17 -0.01 9.61
CA ALA A 199 5.98 0.35 10.38
C ALA A 199 6.12 -0.08 11.84
N PHE A 200 6.57 -1.31 12.10
CA PHE A 200 6.77 -1.84 13.43
C PHE A 200 7.86 -1.11 14.20
N SER A 201 8.97 -0.76 13.55
CA SER A 201 10.07 0.03 14.17
C SER A 201 9.57 1.39 14.64
N ILE A 202 8.77 2.08 13.82
CA ILE A 202 8.20 3.38 14.16
C ILE A 202 7.20 3.25 15.30
N ILE A 203 6.28 2.27 15.24
CA ILE A 203 5.36 1.96 16.33
C ILE A 203 6.14 1.75 17.63
N SER A 204 7.22 1.00 17.56
CA SER A 204 8.08 0.67 18.69
C SER A 204 8.71 1.90 19.32
N ILE A 205 9.40 2.70 18.51
CA ILE A 205 10.11 3.91 18.96
C ILE A 205 9.12 4.90 19.58
N LEU A 206 8.00 5.16 18.92
CA LEU A 206 7.00 6.10 19.41
C LEU A 206 6.26 5.58 20.65
N SER A 207 6.02 4.28 20.75
CA SER A 207 5.41 3.65 21.94
C SER A 207 6.32 3.72 23.16
N ILE A 208 7.62 3.49 23.01
CA ILE A 208 8.60 3.64 24.11
C ILE A 208 8.61 5.09 24.61
N LYS A 209 8.51 6.07 23.69
CA LYS A 209 8.53 7.49 24.03
C LYS A 209 7.25 7.96 24.73
N SER A 210 6.09 7.41 24.34
CA SER A 210 4.77 7.93 24.72
C SER A 210 4.00 7.11 25.75
N MET A 211 4.44 5.87 26.06
CA MET A 211 3.75 4.97 26.98
C MET A 211 4.44 4.84 28.33
N GLU A 212 3.65 4.63 29.39
CA GLU A 212 4.11 4.60 30.79
C GLU A 212 5.07 3.43 31.12
N ASN A 213 4.91 2.28 30.46
CA ASN A 213 5.68 1.05 30.75
C ASN A 213 6.82 0.79 29.73
N LYS A 214 7.78 1.70 29.65
CA LYS A 214 8.91 1.67 28.69
C LYS A 214 9.68 0.35 28.71
N GLY A 215 10.10 -0.13 29.89
CA GLY A 215 10.90 -1.34 30.01
C GLY A 215 10.23 -2.60 29.52
N ARG A 216 8.90 -2.73 29.72
CA ARG A 216 8.12 -3.85 29.20
C ARG A 216 8.01 -3.78 27.68
N THR A 217 7.72 -2.62 27.14
CA THR A 217 7.62 -2.40 25.69
C THR A 217 8.92 -2.79 25.01
N ILE A 218 10.08 -2.36 25.54
CA ILE A 218 11.41 -2.73 25.03
C ILE A 218 11.63 -4.25 25.03
N LYS A 219 11.31 -4.95 26.12
CA LYS A 219 11.45 -6.42 26.20
C LYS A 219 10.59 -7.14 25.18
N ILE A 220 9.36 -6.70 24.99
CA ILE A 220 8.43 -7.28 23.99
C ILE A 220 8.98 -7.06 22.58
N LEU A 221 9.44 -5.86 22.27
CA LEU A 221 9.98 -5.50 20.95
C LEU A 221 11.26 -6.27 20.64
N ALA A 222 12.16 -6.37 21.61
CA ALA A 222 13.38 -7.19 21.49
C ALA A 222 13.02 -8.67 21.25
N GLY A 223 12.01 -9.19 21.95
CA GLY A 223 11.51 -10.56 21.74
C GLY A 223 10.94 -10.79 20.35
N ILE A 224 10.14 -9.85 19.82
CA ILE A 224 9.59 -9.94 18.46
C ILE A 224 10.68 -9.84 17.42
N PHE A 225 11.63 -8.89 17.58
CA PHE A 225 12.77 -8.75 16.67
C PHE A 225 13.61 -10.02 16.65
N LEU A 226 13.92 -10.59 17.83
CA LEU A 226 14.65 -11.85 17.95
C LEU A 226 13.88 -13.01 17.27
N ALA A 227 12.57 -13.11 17.51
CA ALA A 227 11.74 -14.15 16.89
C ALA A 227 11.70 -14.04 15.36
N LEU A 228 11.59 -12.81 14.83
CA LEU A 228 11.65 -12.57 13.37
C LEU A 228 13.03 -12.92 12.81
N THR A 229 14.12 -12.56 13.51
CA THR A 229 15.48 -12.91 13.10
C THR A 229 15.66 -14.43 13.06
N ILE A 230 15.23 -15.13 14.12
CA ILE A 230 15.28 -16.60 14.17
C ILE A 230 14.44 -17.21 13.04
N ALA A 231 13.23 -16.71 12.80
CA ALA A 231 12.37 -17.20 11.72
C ALA A 231 13.03 -17.03 10.33
N VAL A 232 13.65 -15.89 10.07
CA VAL A 232 14.42 -15.65 8.84
C VAL A 232 15.59 -16.62 8.73
N VAL A 233 16.37 -16.80 9.79
CA VAL A 233 17.53 -17.72 9.81
C VAL A 233 17.05 -19.16 9.56
N VAL A 234 16.03 -19.63 10.26
CA VAL A 234 15.46 -20.99 10.07
C VAL A 234 14.95 -21.15 8.64
N LEU A 235 14.28 -20.15 8.08
CA LEU A 235 13.81 -20.18 6.70
C LEU A 235 14.99 -20.32 5.72
N PHE A 236 16.07 -19.59 5.93
CA PHE A 236 17.28 -19.70 5.10
C PHE A 236 17.90 -21.10 5.14
N TYR A 237 17.93 -21.73 6.32
CA TYR A 237 18.46 -23.11 6.46
C TYR A 237 17.51 -24.18 5.94
N ALA A 238 16.20 -23.91 5.90
CA ALA A 238 15.20 -24.87 5.41
C ALA A 238 15.03 -24.86 3.89
N LEU A 239 15.50 -23.80 3.21
CA LEU A 239 15.37 -23.65 1.76
C LEU A 239 16.60 -24.16 1.01
N PRO A 240 16.44 -24.66 -0.24
CA PRO A 240 17.57 -25.04 -1.08
C PRO A 240 18.54 -23.87 -1.31
N ASP A 241 19.83 -24.18 -1.43
CA ASP A 241 20.90 -23.20 -1.70
C ASP A 241 20.63 -22.37 -2.96
N SER A 242 20.04 -22.97 -3.98
CA SER A 242 19.62 -22.27 -5.20
C SER A 242 18.60 -21.15 -4.95
N THR A 243 17.70 -21.36 -4.01
CA THR A 243 16.67 -20.36 -3.62
C THR A 243 17.26 -19.26 -2.77
N THR A 244 18.09 -19.61 -1.80
CA THR A 244 18.75 -18.63 -0.90
C THR A 244 19.75 -17.75 -1.62
N SER A 245 20.55 -18.32 -2.54
CA SER A 245 21.50 -17.54 -3.35
C SER A 245 20.81 -16.51 -4.27
N VAL A 246 19.70 -16.88 -4.90
CA VAL A 246 18.92 -15.95 -5.72
C VAL A 246 18.35 -14.80 -4.86
N PHE A 247 17.88 -15.10 -3.65
CA PHE A 247 17.36 -14.06 -2.76
C PHE A 247 18.46 -13.12 -2.26
N LEU A 248 19.63 -13.66 -1.87
CA LEU A 248 20.78 -12.85 -1.44
C LEU A 248 21.30 -11.95 -2.56
N ALA A 249 21.43 -12.47 -3.78
CA ALA A 249 21.83 -11.66 -4.94
C ALA A 249 20.83 -10.51 -5.20
N LYS A 250 19.53 -10.73 -4.98
CA LYS A 250 18.52 -9.66 -5.06
C LYS A 250 18.66 -8.61 -3.97
N ILE A 251 19.08 -8.98 -2.75
CA ILE A 251 19.35 -8.03 -1.67
C ILE A 251 20.59 -7.20 -2.00
N GLU A 252 21.68 -7.82 -2.43
CA GLU A 252 22.91 -7.13 -2.82
C GLU A 252 22.68 -6.12 -3.94
N ASN A 253 21.89 -6.49 -4.95
CA ASN A 253 21.56 -5.59 -6.06
C ASN A 253 20.51 -4.52 -5.72
N SER A 254 19.94 -4.50 -4.50
CA SER A 254 18.84 -3.58 -4.17
C SER A 254 19.23 -2.10 -4.27
N ALA A 255 20.45 -1.76 -3.88
CA ALA A 255 20.94 -0.37 -3.93
C ALA A 255 21.25 0.08 -5.36
N THR A 256 21.75 -0.84 -6.19
CA THR A 256 22.07 -0.56 -7.59
C THR A 256 20.82 -0.41 -8.45
N GLU A 257 19.79 -1.23 -8.20
CA GLU A 257 18.51 -1.19 -8.93
C GLU A 257 17.75 0.15 -8.82
N ILE A 258 18.02 0.96 -7.78
CA ILE A 258 17.36 2.28 -7.59
C ILE A 258 18.29 3.46 -7.87
N ASN A 259 19.53 3.21 -8.28
CA ASN A 259 20.50 4.25 -8.55
C ASN A 259 20.32 4.82 -9.97
N THR A 260 19.75 6.01 -10.07
CA THR A 260 19.51 6.70 -11.33
C THR A 260 20.77 7.24 -12.04
N LYS A 261 21.95 7.07 -11.45
CA LYS A 261 23.23 7.49 -12.07
C LYS A 261 23.94 6.36 -12.83
N GLN A 262 23.35 5.17 -12.91
CA GLN A 262 23.91 4.06 -13.66
C GLN A 262 23.90 4.34 -15.15
N ASN A 263 24.96 3.90 -15.87
CA ASN A 263 24.96 3.92 -17.31
C ASN A 263 24.12 2.76 -17.85
N ILE A 264 23.01 3.07 -18.53
CA ILE A 264 22.11 2.09 -19.14
C ILE A 264 22.10 2.34 -20.65
N ASP A 265 22.94 1.58 -21.34
CA ASP A 265 23.26 1.74 -22.76
C ASP A 265 22.80 0.56 -23.64
N SER A 266 22.20 -0.44 -23.04
CA SER A 266 21.77 -1.66 -23.73
C SER A 266 20.52 -2.28 -23.11
N ILE A 267 19.85 -3.17 -23.84
CA ILE A 267 18.72 -3.96 -23.34
C ILE A 267 19.14 -4.80 -22.13
N ALA A 268 20.35 -5.36 -22.13
CA ALA A 268 20.86 -6.20 -21.04
C ALA A 268 21.03 -5.38 -19.74
N SER A 269 21.64 -4.18 -19.83
CA SER A 269 21.80 -3.29 -18.68
C SER A 269 20.46 -2.74 -18.18
N ALA A 270 19.50 -2.47 -19.09
CA ALA A 270 18.14 -2.08 -18.74
C ALA A 270 17.39 -3.20 -17.98
N MET A 271 17.53 -4.46 -18.42
CA MET A 271 16.91 -5.60 -17.75
C MET A 271 17.51 -5.85 -16.35
N GLN A 272 18.80 -5.67 -16.19
CA GLN A 272 19.48 -5.87 -14.89
C GLN A 272 19.11 -4.77 -13.90
N ASN A 273 18.91 -3.53 -14.36
CA ASN A 273 18.67 -2.33 -13.55
C ASN A 273 17.35 -1.64 -13.91
N TRP A 274 16.32 -2.43 -14.20
CA TRP A 274 15.05 -1.96 -14.77
C TRP A 274 14.37 -0.82 -14.01
N ARG A 275 14.43 -0.79 -12.66
CA ARG A 275 13.85 0.31 -11.87
C ARG A 275 14.61 1.62 -12.07
N ALA A 276 15.95 1.57 -12.08
CA ALA A 276 16.76 2.73 -12.38
C ALA A 276 16.49 3.22 -13.82
N TYR A 277 16.32 2.27 -14.75
CA TYR A 277 16.00 2.58 -16.13
C TYR A 277 14.66 3.30 -16.30
N GLU A 278 13.59 2.80 -15.65
CA GLU A 278 12.28 3.44 -15.65
C GLU A 278 12.34 4.87 -15.09
N MET A 279 13.07 5.06 -13.98
CA MET A 279 13.24 6.38 -13.38
C MET A 279 14.03 7.32 -14.27
N GLN A 280 15.13 6.85 -14.90
CA GLN A 280 15.91 7.65 -15.85
C GLN A 280 15.08 8.04 -17.08
N ALA A 281 14.33 7.09 -17.66
CA ALA A 281 13.45 7.35 -18.79
C ALA A 281 12.41 8.41 -18.45
N THR A 282 11.79 8.31 -17.27
CA THR A 282 10.82 9.30 -16.78
C THR A 282 11.45 10.68 -16.61
N LEU A 283 12.63 10.78 -15.98
CA LEU A 283 13.33 12.06 -15.80
C LEU A 283 13.78 12.67 -17.15
N LYS A 284 14.27 11.85 -18.07
CA LYS A 284 14.65 12.26 -19.42
C LYS A 284 13.46 12.85 -20.20
N GLN A 285 12.31 12.16 -20.13
CA GLN A 285 11.06 12.60 -20.73
C GLN A 285 10.55 13.91 -20.10
N TRP A 286 10.52 13.98 -18.76
CA TRP A 286 10.09 15.16 -18.02
C TRP A 286 11.00 16.36 -18.29
N GLY A 287 12.33 16.19 -18.29
CA GLY A 287 13.29 17.26 -18.56
C GLY A 287 13.24 17.82 -19.98
N LYS A 288 12.79 17.03 -20.95
CA LYS A 288 12.56 17.48 -22.34
C LYS A 288 11.22 18.18 -22.55
N SER A 289 10.31 18.08 -21.58
CA SER A 289 8.97 18.67 -21.67
C SER A 289 9.03 20.18 -21.46
N GLY A 290 8.06 20.91 -22.03
CA GLY A 290 7.90 22.35 -21.75
C GLY A 290 7.49 22.60 -20.30
N ILE A 291 7.72 23.82 -19.78
CA ILE A 291 7.50 24.20 -18.38
C ILE A 291 6.09 23.83 -17.87
N LEU A 292 5.06 24.08 -18.67
CA LEU A 292 3.68 23.73 -18.28
C LEU A 292 3.51 22.24 -18.08
N SER A 293 4.08 21.41 -18.98
CA SER A 293 4.03 19.95 -18.83
C SER A 293 4.92 19.44 -17.71
N GLN A 294 6.00 20.13 -17.37
CA GLN A 294 6.81 19.80 -16.21
C GLN A 294 6.02 20.04 -14.90
N ILE A 295 5.20 21.09 -14.86
CA ILE A 295 4.41 21.44 -13.66
C ILE A 295 3.13 20.60 -13.60
N PHE A 296 2.38 20.48 -14.69
CA PHE A 296 1.03 19.89 -14.70
C PHE A 296 0.94 18.51 -15.37
N GLY A 297 2.05 18.02 -15.94
CA GLY A 297 2.07 16.75 -16.68
C GLY A 297 1.46 16.85 -18.08
N HIS A 298 1.31 15.68 -18.69
CA HIS A 298 0.73 15.52 -20.02
C HIS A 298 -0.71 14.97 -20.00
N GLY A 299 -1.26 14.66 -18.83
CA GLY A 299 -2.59 14.06 -18.66
C GLY A 299 -2.56 12.55 -18.45
N MET A 300 -3.70 11.99 -17.99
CA MET A 300 -3.90 10.55 -17.91
C MET A 300 -3.79 9.93 -19.30
N GLY A 301 -3.26 8.73 -19.39
CA GLY A 301 -3.00 8.05 -20.65
C GLY A 301 -1.58 8.22 -21.18
N LYS A 302 -0.81 9.19 -20.68
CA LYS A 302 0.62 9.32 -21.02
C LYS A 302 1.42 8.23 -20.33
N GLY A 303 2.15 7.45 -21.13
CA GLY A 303 3.12 6.47 -20.66
C GLY A 303 4.53 7.05 -20.53
N ILE A 304 5.44 6.23 -20.03
CA ILE A 304 6.87 6.49 -19.94
C ILE A 304 7.51 5.96 -21.22
N GLU A 305 8.14 6.82 -21.99
CA GLU A 305 8.83 6.48 -23.25
C GLU A 305 10.13 5.73 -22.93
N LEU A 306 10.24 4.51 -23.44
CA LEU A 306 11.41 3.66 -23.26
C LEU A 306 12.27 3.66 -24.51
N GLU A 307 13.58 3.88 -24.35
CA GLU A 307 14.57 3.80 -25.43
C GLU A 307 14.88 2.35 -25.79
N PHE A 308 14.95 1.48 -24.77
CA PHE A 308 15.14 0.05 -24.91
C PHE A 308 13.92 -0.69 -24.41
N VAL A 309 13.30 -1.52 -25.25
CA VAL A 309 12.15 -2.34 -24.87
C VAL A 309 12.55 -3.81 -24.89
N PRO A 310 12.73 -4.46 -23.72
CA PRO A 310 12.98 -5.89 -23.66
C PRO A 310 11.83 -6.66 -24.30
N TYR A 311 12.15 -7.71 -25.06
CA TYR A 311 11.15 -8.50 -25.78
C TYR A 311 10.10 -9.12 -24.84
N ASN A 312 10.52 -9.62 -23.69
CA ASN A 312 9.64 -10.20 -22.66
C ASN A 312 8.66 -9.17 -22.07
N TRP A 313 9.00 -7.87 -22.01
CA TRP A 313 8.09 -6.84 -21.55
C TRP A 313 7.00 -6.54 -22.57
N LYS A 314 7.38 -6.55 -23.86
CA LYS A 314 6.43 -6.38 -24.95
C LYS A 314 5.46 -7.55 -25.04
N SER A 315 5.98 -8.79 -24.95
CA SER A 315 5.16 -10.01 -24.99
C SER A 315 4.25 -10.17 -23.75
N ALA A 316 4.67 -9.64 -22.58
CA ALA A 316 3.86 -9.60 -21.38
C ALA A 316 2.82 -8.46 -21.33
N GLY A 317 2.73 -7.63 -22.39
CA GLY A 317 1.82 -6.48 -22.45
C GLY A 317 2.16 -5.34 -21.47
N MET A 318 3.38 -5.35 -20.92
CA MET A 318 3.86 -4.29 -20.01
C MET A 318 4.21 -3.00 -20.73
N VAL A 319 4.52 -3.08 -22.02
CA VAL A 319 4.89 -1.96 -22.89
C VAL A 319 4.03 -1.98 -24.14
N GLU A 320 3.36 -0.88 -24.42
CA GLU A 320 2.53 -0.69 -25.60
C GLU A 320 3.09 0.50 -26.41
N ASN A 321 3.36 0.30 -27.69
CA ASN A 321 3.93 1.33 -28.60
C ASN A 321 5.23 2.00 -28.07
N GLY A 322 6.08 1.27 -27.35
CA GLY A 322 7.30 1.81 -26.77
C GLY A 322 7.09 2.60 -25.46
N GLU A 323 5.85 2.71 -25.00
CA GLU A 323 5.51 3.37 -23.75
C GLU A 323 5.09 2.36 -22.67
N MET A 324 5.56 2.57 -21.46
CA MET A 324 5.14 1.83 -20.27
C MET A 324 4.16 2.68 -19.46
N PRO A 325 2.99 2.14 -19.06
CA PRO A 325 1.96 2.93 -18.38
C PRO A 325 2.34 3.36 -16.96
N LEU A 326 3.12 2.54 -16.25
CA LEU A 326 3.45 2.71 -14.85
C LEU A 326 4.90 2.34 -14.58
N ALA A 327 5.64 3.19 -13.86
CA ALA A 327 6.93 2.85 -13.26
C ALA A 327 6.75 2.01 -11.99
N HIS A 328 7.81 1.32 -11.56
CA HIS A 328 7.84 0.67 -10.23
C HIS A 328 7.90 1.68 -9.09
N ASN A 329 8.31 2.91 -9.34
CA ASN A 329 8.25 4.01 -8.39
C ASN A 329 6.99 4.84 -8.62
N GLY A 330 6.14 4.97 -7.58
CA GLY A 330 4.86 5.66 -7.69
C GLY A 330 5.00 7.16 -7.99
N PHE A 331 6.03 7.83 -7.47
CA PHE A 331 6.26 9.25 -7.76
C PHE A 331 6.63 9.46 -9.24
N TYR A 332 7.46 8.58 -9.81
CA TYR A 332 7.79 8.62 -11.22
C TYR A 332 6.62 8.22 -12.12
N THR A 333 5.68 7.43 -11.62
CA THR A 333 4.42 7.17 -12.31
C THR A 333 3.53 8.42 -12.40
N LEU A 334 3.50 9.23 -11.35
CA LEU A 334 2.71 10.47 -11.32
C LEU A 334 3.30 11.59 -12.18
N LEU A 335 4.63 11.60 -12.35
CA LEU A 335 5.35 12.69 -13.00
C LEU A 335 4.92 12.94 -14.47
N PRO A 336 4.85 11.93 -15.37
CA PRO A 336 4.38 12.16 -16.73
C PRO A 336 2.90 12.53 -16.81
N LYS A 337 2.07 12.10 -15.86
CA LYS A 337 0.61 12.27 -15.89
C LYS A 337 0.17 13.61 -15.30
N GLY A 338 0.77 14.05 -14.21
CA GLY A 338 0.38 15.25 -13.47
C GLY A 338 1.52 16.19 -13.10
N GLY A 339 2.72 15.94 -13.60
CA GLY A 339 3.88 16.77 -13.37
C GLY A 339 4.26 16.89 -11.89
N LEU A 340 4.99 17.93 -11.57
CA LEU A 340 5.34 18.27 -10.19
C LEU A 340 4.10 18.52 -9.32
N PHE A 341 3.00 19.01 -9.89
CA PHE A 341 1.77 19.26 -9.13
C PHE A 341 1.22 17.97 -8.50
N ALA A 342 1.19 16.86 -9.26
CA ALA A 342 0.75 15.56 -8.72
C ALA A 342 1.72 15.03 -7.66
N VAL A 343 3.03 15.12 -7.91
CA VAL A 343 4.05 14.66 -6.97
C VAL A 343 4.00 15.45 -5.67
N ILE A 344 3.93 16.79 -5.75
CA ILE A 344 3.85 17.66 -4.56
C ILE A 344 2.56 17.41 -3.80
N SER A 345 1.42 17.26 -4.48
CA SER A 345 0.14 16.97 -3.81
C SER A 345 0.20 15.67 -3.01
N MET A 346 0.88 14.64 -3.53
CA MET A 346 1.10 13.38 -2.85
C MET A 346 2.08 13.51 -1.67
N LEU A 347 3.18 14.24 -1.85
CA LEU A 347 4.12 14.53 -0.76
C LEU A 347 3.43 15.30 0.38
N LEU A 348 2.50 16.21 0.07
CA LEU A 348 1.70 16.93 1.07
C LEU A 348 0.75 15.98 1.81
N ILE A 349 0.19 14.94 1.17
CA ILE A 349 -0.60 13.91 1.85
C ILE A 349 0.28 13.19 2.88
N PHE A 350 1.48 12.73 2.49
CA PHE A 350 2.41 12.06 3.40
C PHE A 350 2.85 12.99 4.55
N ALA A 351 3.38 14.15 4.22
CA ALA A 351 3.90 15.09 5.21
C ALA A 351 2.80 15.59 6.16
N GLY A 352 1.63 15.94 5.62
CA GLY A 352 0.50 16.41 6.41
C GLY A 352 -0.05 15.34 7.35
N ALA A 353 -0.14 14.08 6.90
CA ALA A 353 -0.59 13.00 7.74
C ALA A 353 0.44 12.64 8.82
N ILE A 354 1.74 12.64 8.50
CA ILE A 354 2.81 12.45 9.49
C ILE A 354 2.77 13.57 10.53
N HIS A 355 2.67 14.83 10.09
CA HIS A 355 2.56 15.98 10.99
C HIS A 355 1.34 15.86 11.92
N LYS A 356 0.17 15.51 11.35
CA LYS A 356 -1.05 15.26 12.13
C LYS A 356 -0.86 14.13 13.14
N GLY A 357 -0.22 13.04 12.73
CA GLY A 357 0.12 11.93 13.62
C GLY A 357 0.97 12.38 14.81
N PHE A 358 2.01 13.20 14.58
CA PHE A 358 2.80 13.79 15.67
C PHE A 358 2.00 14.71 16.58
N GLN A 359 1.06 15.48 16.06
CA GLN A 359 0.14 16.25 16.90
C GLN A 359 -0.70 15.33 17.79
N MET A 360 -1.25 14.24 17.21
CA MET A 360 -2.07 13.26 17.93
C MET A 360 -1.30 12.55 19.05
N THR A 361 0.00 12.30 18.90
CA THR A 361 0.82 11.68 19.96
C THR A 361 1.05 12.57 21.19
N LYS A 362 0.80 13.88 21.08
CA LYS A 362 0.95 14.85 22.20
C LYS A 362 -0.29 14.94 23.08
N TYR A 363 -1.47 14.44 22.65
CA TYR A 363 -2.68 14.48 23.46
C TYR A 363 -2.55 13.54 24.66
N GLU A 364 -3.26 13.83 25.76
CA GLU A 364 -3.33 12.96 26.93
C GLU A 364 -4.14 11.70 26.65
N ASN A 365 -5.16 11.79 25.80
CA ASN A 365 -6.03 10.68 25.46
C ASN A 365 -5.25 9.54 24.77
N ARG A 366 -5.24 8.36 25.42
CA ARG A 366 -4.51 7.18 24.96
C ARG A 366 -4.91 6.71 23.57
N ASP A 367 -6.20 6.75 23.23
CA ASP A 367 -6.67 6.28 21.92
C ASP A 367 -6.23 7.22 20.81
N ARG A 368 -6.19 8.54 21.04
CA ARG A 368 -5.63 9.51 20.10
C ARG A 368 -4.12 9.30 19.89
N LYS A 369 -3.38 9.04 20.97
CA LYS A 369 -1.94 8.68 20.86
C LYS A 369 -1.74 7.46 19.99
N VAL A 370 -2.53 6.41 20.22
CA VAL A 370 -2.47 5.15 19.46
C VAL A 370 -2.76 5.41 17.97
N SER A 371 -3.84 6.10 17.65
CA SER A 371 -4.19 6.46 16.27
C SER A 371 -3.09 7.32 15.62
N GLY A 372 -2.45 8.23 16.36
CA GLY A 372 -1.31 9.02 15.89
C GLY A 372 -0.07 8.18 15.58
N ILE A 373 0.25 7.21 16.44
CA ILE A 373 1.37 6.27 16.24
C ILE A 373 1.12 5.42 14.98
N ILE A 374 -0.09 4.86 14.85
CA ILE A 374 -0.48 4.08 13.67
C ILE A 374 -0.37 4.95 12.40
N LEU A 375 -0.88 6.18 12.44
CA LEU A 375 -0.84 7.10 11.31
C LEU A 375 0.58 7.36 10.84
N ILE A 376 1.51 7.71 11.73
CA ILE A 376 2.91 7.95 11.38
C ILE A 376 3.52 6.69 10.77
N SER A 377 3.28 5.53 11.39
CA SER A 377 3.90 4.27 10.97
C SER A 377 3.47 3.85 9.57
N ILE A 378 2.16 3.89 9.26
CA ILE A 378 1.65 3.52 7.93
C ILE A 378 2.04 4.54 6.86
N MET A 379 2.19 5.83 7.23
CA MET A 379 2.60 6.85 6.26
C MET A 379 4.08 6.71 5.89
N VAL A 380 4.96 6.45 6.85
CA VAL A 380 6.38 6.25 6.54
C VAL A 380 6.61 4.93 5.81
N ALA A 381 5.94 3.85 6.21
CA ALA A 381 5.99 2.58 5.49
C ALA A 381 5.41 2.72 4.06
N GLY A 382 4.28 3.41 3.90
CA GLY A 382 3.67 3.70 2.61
C GLY A 382 4.54 4.56 1.71
N PHE A 383 5.27 5.54 2.28
CA PHE A 383 6.25 6.33 1.54
C PHE A 383 7.39 5.45 1.01
N ALA A 384 7.96 4.57 1.86
CA ALA A 384 9.00 3.63 1.45
C ALA A 384 8.50 2.66 0.37
N ASN A 385 7.27 2.15 0.51
CA ASN A 385 6.62 1.30 -0.48
C ASN A 385 6.43 2.07 -1.81
N MET A 386 5.96 3.31 -1.77
CA MET A 386 5.77 4.15 -2.97
C MET A 386 7.10 4.48 -3.67
N TRP A 387 8.19 4.59 -2.94
CA TRP A 387 9.52 4.84 -3.50
C TRP A 387 10.12 3.62 -4.20
N VAL A 388 9.89 2.41 -3.69
CA VAL A 388 10.55 1.18 -4.19
C VAL A 388 9.67 0.37 -5.13
N VAL A 389 8.36 0.39 -4.86
CA VAL A 389 7.40 -0.35 -5.66
C VAL A 389 6.28 0.58 -6.08
N ARG A 390 5.36 0.65 -6.69
CA ARG A 390 4.32 1.61 -7.07
C ARG A 390 3.64 2.29 -5.87
N GLY A 391 3.80 1.70 -4.69
CA GLY A 391 3.30 2.24 -3.43
C GLY A 391 1.83 1.98 -3.17
N ALA A 392 1.42 2.45 -1.99
CA ALA A 392 0.04 2.41 -1.54
C ALA A 392 -0.93 3.22 -2.44
N VAL A 393 -0.43 3.95 -3.44
CA VAL A 393 -1.19 4.90 -4.24
C VAL A 393 -1.47 4.40 -5.64
N CYS A 394 -0.54 3.68 -6.23
CA CYS A 394 -0.65 3.20 -7.61
C CYS A 394 -0.58 1.67 -7.69
N SER A 395 -0.79 0.96 -6.58
CA SER A 395 -0.64 -0.49 -6.52
C SER A 395 -1.69 -1.14 -5.60
N GLU A 396 -1.51 -2.41 -5.34
CA GLU A 396 -2.47 -3.28 -4.67
C GLU A 396 -2.78 -2.93 -3.20
N ALA A 397 -1.90 -2.14 -2.54
CA ALA A 397 -2.04 -1.79 -1.12
C ALA A 397 -2.98 -0.61 -0.82
N PHE A 398 -3.55 0.03 -1.82
CA PHE A 398 -4.40 1.22 -1.64
C PHE A 398 -5.62 0.97 -0.75
N LEU A 399 -6.15 -0.25 -0.74
CA LEU A 399 -7.35 -0.61 -0.01
C LEU A 399 -7.15 -0.47 1.50
N VAL A 400 -6.18 -1.18 2.06
CA VAL A 400 -5.91 -1.18 3.50
C VAL A 400 -5.35 0.17 3.93
N TRP A 401 -4.34 0.67 3.23
CA TRP A 401 -3.71 1.95 3.53
C TRP A 401 -4.73 3.10 3.50
N GLY A 402 -5.53 3.21 2.43
CA GLY A 402 -6.54 4.26 2.27
C GLY A 402 -7.64 4.16 3.32
N SER A 403 -8.16 2.94 3.58
CA SER A 403 -9.20 2.73 4.58
C SER A 403 -8.77 3.14 6.00
N ILE A 404 -7.56 2.77 6.41
CA ILE A 404 -7.02 3.12 7.73
C ILE A 404 -6.81 4.63 7.82
N LEU A 405 -6.28 5.25 6.77
CA LEU A 405 -6.09 6.69 6.71
C LEU A 405 -7.41 7.43 6.86
N GLY A 406 -8.43 7.04 6.11
CA GLY A 406 -9.78 7.58 6.21
C GLY A 406 -10.37 7.43 7.60
N TRP A 407 -10.25 6.24 8.20
CA TRP A 407 -10.71 5.96 9.57
C TRP A 407 -10.08 6.92 10.60
N ILE A 408 -8.75 7.05 10.61
CA ILE A 408 -8.06 7.89 11.61
C ILE A 408 -8.50 9.35 11.51
N TYR A 409 -8.67 9.87 10.28
CA TYR A 409 -9.17 11.23 10.09
C TYR A 409 -10.65 11.39 10.50
N ALA A 410 -11.48 10.36 10.38
CA ALA A 410 -12.85 10.37 10.86
C ALA A 410 -12.93 10.40 12.40
N GLU A 411 -12.12 9.59 13.08
CA GLU A 411 -12.04 9.58 14.55
C GLU A 411 -11.59 10.94 15.10
N GLU A 412 -10.64 11.57 14.48
CA GLU A 412 -10.12 12.87 14.92
C GLU A 412 -11.19 13.97 14.82
N ARG A 413 -12.04 13.93 13.78
CA ARG A 413 -13.16 14.88 13.65
C ARG A 413 -14.18 14.77 14.78
N HIS A 414 -14.44 13.56 15.29
CA HIS A 414 -15.40 13.36 16.38
C HIS A 414 -14.91 13.83 17.76
N ARG A 415 -13.61 13.99 17.89
CA ARG A 415 -12.95 14.31 19.16
C ARG A 415 -12.46 15.77 19.26
N GLY A 416 -12.46 16.50 18.14
CA GLY A 416 -12.19 17.95 18.06
C GLY A 416 -13.47 18.73 18.00
#